data_a95e55d98e92fcbf2d1fb5aa10939204
#
_entry.id   a95e55d98e92fcbf2d1fb5aa10939204
#
_cell.length_a   1.000
_cell.length_b   1.000
_cell.length_c   1.000
_cell.angle_alpha   90.00
_cell.angle_beta   90.00
_cell.angle_gamma   90.00
#
_symmetry.space_group_name_H-M   'P 1'
#
loop_
_entity.id
_entity.type
_entity.pdbx_description
1 polymer ?
#
loop_
_entity_poly.entity_id
_entity_poly.type
_entity_poly.pdbx_seq_one_letter_code
_entity_poly.pdbx_strand_id
1 'polypeptide(L)'
;MLPEAFLERMKRQLGDEYESYLDSLNRPRAVALRFNPLKGEIPPLPFVGQPVPWEPMGYYYDPDARPGLHVFHEAGVYYLQEASAMAPVALLDPQPGERVCDLCAAPGGKTTQIAGRMMGRGFLLCNEINPKRAKILSRNIERMAVSNALVTNEHPATLAQRFAGFFDRVLVDAPCSGEGMFRKEEAAVTDWSQETVEMCARRQAEILSSAAALVRPGGHLVYSTCTFSPEEDEQAVARFLENHPEFVPETVDAPWFEAGENGSVRLWPHKLLGEGHFAAVLRKMEGSEESTVIPAGEKLPKTWQPFAASLGIRLPDGKAATFGDTLYWGPPDIPDIRKLKVLRPGLELGTVKKDRFEPAHALALWLKTCENQQDYPADSGEISAYLRGDVVPSTQKGWCLVSAGGYSVGWGKGDGRVLKNHYPKGLRR
;
A
#
# COMPACT_ATOMS: atom_id res chain seq x y z
N MET A 1 4.57 -31.14 1.26
CA MET A 1 4.21 -31.67 2.59
C MET A 1 4.62 -30.60 3.60
N LEU A 2 3.78 -30.29 4.59
CA LEU A 2 4.13 -29.29 5.61
C LEU A 2 5.26 -29.83 6.52
N PRO A 3 6.13 -28.94 7.06
CA PRO A 3 7.21 -29.34 7.96
C PRO A 3 6.67 -30.01 9.25
N GLU A 4 7.29 -31.11 9.68
CA GLU A 4 6.84 -31.87 10.84
C GLU A 4 6.88 -31.04 12.13
N ALA A 5 7.96 -30.31 12.36
CA ALA A 5 8.11 -29.43 13.52
C ALA A 5 7.04 -28.32 13.59
N PHE A 6 6.62 -27.80 12.43
CA PHE A 6 5.49 -26.87 12.34
C PHE A 6 4.18 -27.53 12.78
N LEU A 7 3.89 -28.74 12.26
CA LEU A 7 2.67 -29.46 12.60
C LEU A 7 2.59 -29.82 14.09
N GLU A 8 3.70 -30.28 14.68
CA GLU A 8 3.78 -30.55 16.12
C GLU A 8 3.57 -29.31 16.98
N ARG A 9 4.13 -28.18 16.57
CA ARG A 9 3.90 -26.91 17.27
C ARG A 9 2.45 -26.48 17.16
N MET A 10 1.84 -26.50 15.96
CA MET A 10 0.43 -26.15 15.75
C MET A 10 -0.52 -27.04 16.57
N LYS A 11 -0.22 -28.34 16.68
CA LYS A 11 -1.01 -29.27 17.49
C LYS A 11 -0.99 -28.89 18.97
N ARG A 12 0.16 -28.48 19.49
CA ARG A 12 0.26 -28.00 20.89
C ARG A 12 -0.44 -26.66 21.11
N GLN A 13 -0.34 -25.76 20.12
CA GLN A 13 -0.90 -24.41 20.20
C GLN A 13 -2.42 -24.38 20.08
N LEU A 14 -3.01 -25.21 19.23
CA LEU A 14 -4.43 -25.23 18.93
C LEU A 14 -5.24 -26.27 19.72
N GLY A 15 -4.59 -27.29 20.30
CA GLY A 15 -5.29 -28.33 21.05
C GLY A 15 -6.46 -28.96 20.25
N ASP A 16 -7.66 -28.82 20.75
CA ASP A 16 -8.86 -29.38 20.13
C ASP A 16 -9.23 -28.74 18.78
N GLU A 17 -8.73 -27.56 18.48
CA GLU A 17 -8.99 -26.86 17.21
C GLU A 17 -8.03 -27.29 16.08
N TYR A 18 -7.02 -28.12 16.37
CA TYR A 18 -5.98 -28.51 15.43
C TYR A 18 -6.51 -29.19 14.15
N GLU A 19 -7.46 -30.13 14.30
CA GLU A 19 -8.07 -30.83 13.15
C GLU A 19 -8.85 -29.85 12.25
N SER A 20 -9.60 -28.91 12.84
CA SER A 20 -10.30 -27.87 12.10
C SER A 20 -9.36 -26.96 11.35
N TYR A 21 -8.19 -26.66 11.92
CA TYR A 21 -7.13 -25.91 11.27
C TYR A 21 -6.57 -26.67 10.06
N LEU A 22 -6.22 -27.95 10.22
CA LEU A 22 -5.75 -28.78 9.11
C LEU A 22 -6.75 -28.88 7.97
N ASP A 23 -8.03 -29.06 8.30
CA ASP A 23 -9.12 -29.08 7.31
C ASP A 23 -9.19 -27.74 6.54
N SER A 24 -8.97 -26.62 7.23
CA SER A 24 -8.99 -25.31 6.59
C SER A 24 -7.89 -25.16 5.54
N LEU A 25 -6.72 -25.81 5.73
CA LEU A 25 -5.61 -25.77 4.78
C LEU A 25 -5.92 -26.51 3.47
N ASN A 26 -6.88 -27.44 3.49
CA ASN A 26 -7.33 -28.21 2.32
C ASN A 26 -8.49 -27.53 1.56
N ARG A 27 -9.10 -26.47 2.12
CA ARG A 27 -10.18 -25.72 1.46
C ARG A 27 -9.65 -24.87 0.30
N PRO A 28 -10.48 -24.59 -0.72
CA PRO A 28 -10.15 -23.59 -1.73
C PRO A 28 -9.79 -22.26 -1.05
N ARG A 29 -8.76 -21.58 -1.61
CA ARG A 29 -8.34 -20.30 -1.06
C ARG A 29 -9.39 -19.23 -1.27
N ALA A 30 -9.68 -18.46 -0.23
CA ALA A 30 -10.45 -17.24 -0.38
C ALA A 30 -9.60 -16.17 -1.11
N VAL A 31 -10.20 -15.55 -2.12
CA VAL A 31 -9.58 -14.46 -2.87
C VAL A 31 -10.37 -13.18 -2.65
N ALA A 32 -9.65 -12.08 -2.46
CA ALA A 32 -10.28 -10.80 -2.16
C ALA A 32 -9.60 -9.65 -2.93
N LEU A 33 -10.35 -8.59 -3.10
CA LEU A 33 -9.89 -7.31 -3.61
C LEU A 33 -10.34 -6.19 -2.67
N ARG A 34 -9.66 -5.06 -2.76
CA ARG A 34 -10.02 -3.87 -2.01
C ARG A 34 -10.13 -2.70 -2.99
N PHE A 35 -11.32 -2.09 -3.03
CA PHE A 35 -11.57 -0.90 -3.83
C PHE A 35 -10.76 0.30 -3.34
N ASN A 36 -10.44 1.18 -4.27
CA ASN A 36 -9.65 2.37 -4.03
C ASN A 36 -10.56 3.61 -3.92
N PRO A 37 -10.82 4.14 -2.73
CA PRO A 37 -11.69 5.30 -2.56
C PRO A 37 -11.13 6.57 -3.21
N LEU A 38 -9.82 6.62 -3.51
CA LEU A 38 -9.21 7.75 -4.24
C LEU A 38 -9.71 7.86 -5.67
N LYS A 39 -10.24 6.78 -6.26
CA LYS A 39 -10.80 6.75 -7.62
C LYS A 39 -12.28 7.18 -7.68
N GLY A 40 -12.96 7.30 -6.56
CA GLY A 40 -14.37 7.69 -6.48
C GLY A 40 -15.31 6.52 -6.24
N GLU A 41 -16.42 6.47 -6.96
CA GLU A 41 -17.46 5.44 -6.79
C GLU A 41 -16.96 4.03 -7.11
N ILE A 42 -17.57 3.04 -6.46
CA ILE A 42 -17.29 1.63 -6.73
C ILE A 42 -18.09 1.22 -7.97
N PRO A 43 -17.42 0.78 -9.07
CA PRO A 43 -18.16 0.31 -10.23
C PRO A 43 -18.81 -1.06 -9.93
N PRO A 44 -19.97 -1.35 -10.50
CA PRO A 44 -20.56 -2.68 -10.45
C PRO A 44 -19.68 -3.66 -11.22
N LEU A 45 -19.22 -4.72 -10.54
CA LEU A 45 -18.39 -5.76 -11.13
C LEU A 45 -19.04 -7.13 -10.86
N PRO A 46 -19.37 -7.91 -11.90
CA PRO A 46 -20.16 -9.14 -11.74
C PRO A 46 -19.46 -10.24 -10.96
N PHE A 47 -18.15 -10.16 -10.81
CA PHE A 47 -17.33 -11.12 -10.08
C PHE A 47 -17.12 -10.75 -8.60
N VAL A 48 -17.60 -9.59 -8.15
CA VAL A 48 -17.46 -9.15 -6.75
C VAL A 48 -18.60 -9.74 -5.93
N GLY A 49 -18.23 -10.40 -4.82
CA GLY A 49 -19.13 -11.11 -3.89
C GLY A 49 -19.34 -10.34 -2.59
N GLN A 50 -19.32 -11.10 -1.48
CA GLN A 50 -19.59 -10.56 -0.14
C GLN A 50 -18.45 -9.66 0.37
N PRO A 51 -18.79 -8.69 1.26
CA PRO A 51 -17.79 -7.82 1.87
C PRO A 51 -16.85 -8.57 2.81
N VAL A 52 -15.63 -8.08 2.96
CA VAL A 52 -14.70 -8.49 4.02
C VAL A 52 -15.13 -7.78 5.31
N PRO A 53 -15.43 -8.51 6.40
CA PRO A 53 -16.06 -7.92 7.58
C PRO A 53 -15.29 -6.78 8.26
N TRP A 54 -13.96 -6.79 8.20
CA TRP A 54 -13.07 -5.79 8.83
C TRP A 54 -12.57 -4.68 7.91
N GLU A 55 -12.95 -4.73 6.62
CA GLU A 55 -12.52 -3.67 5.67
C GLU A 55 -13.70 -3.22 4.81
N PRO A 56 -14.24 -2.03 5.03
CA PRO A 56 -15.41 -1.53 4.30
C PRO A 56 -15.25 -1.49 2.77
N MET A 57 -14.01 -1.36 2.29
CA MET A 57 -13.70 -1.35 0.85
C MET A 57 -13.25 -2.73 0.35
N GLY A 58 -13.18 -3.74 1.23
CA GLY A 58 -12.76 -5.10 0.93
C GLY A 58 -13.93 -6.01 0.53
N TYR A 59 -13.72 -6.80 -0.51
CA TYR A 59 -14.72 -7.76 -1.01
C TYR A 59 -14.04 -9.05 -1.44
N TYR A 60 -14.68 -10.18 -1.16
CA TYR A 60 -14.35 -11.45 -1.80
C TYR A 60 -14.79 -11.40 -3.25
N TYR A 61 -14.14 -12.18 -4.10
CA TYR A 61 -14.53 -12.28 -5.51
C TYR A 61 -14.51 -13.73 -5.99
N ASP A 62 -15.14 -13.98 -7.14
CA ASP A 62 -15.19 -15.30 -7.75
C ASP A 62 -13.77 -15.80 -8.10
N PRO A 63 -13.28 -16.92 -7.53
CA PRO A 63 -11.95 -17.46 -7.80
C PRO A 63 -11.64 -17.73 -9.28
N ASP A 64 -12.67 -18.00 -10.10
CA ASP A 64 -12.52 -18.25 -11.53
C ASP A 64 -12.39 -16.96 -12.34
N ALA A 65 -12.72 -15.82 -11.74
CA ALA A 65 -12.51 -14.52 -12.37
C ALA A 65 -11.01 -14.18 -12.42
N ARG A 66 -10.64 -13.36 -13.40
CA ARG A 66 -9.27 -12.86 -13.58
C ARG A 66 -9.21 -11.33 -13.44
N PRO A 67 -9.52 -10.78 -12.26
CA PRO A 67 -9.61 -9.33 -12.07
C PRO A 67 -8.30 -8.60 -12.36
N GLY A 68 -7.15 -9.25 -12.25
CA GLY A 68 -5.84 -8.70 -12.64
C GLY A 68 -5.69 -8.40 -14.13
N LEU A 69 -6.57 -8.96 -14.98
CA LEU A 69 -6.60 -8.69 -16.43
C LEU A 69 -7.63 -7.62 -16.82
N HIS A 70 -8.48 -7.20 -15.90
CA HIS A 70 -9.50 -6.19 -16.17
C HIS A 70 -8.87 -4.79 -16.25
N VAL A 71 -9.39 -3.92 -17.12
CA VAL A 71 -8.86 -2.55 -17.28
C VAL A 71 -8.90 -1.73 -16.00
N PHE A 72 -9.88 -1.96 -15.14
CA PHE A 72 -10.00 -1.28 -13.85
C PHE A 72 -8.87 -1.63 -12.86
N HIS A 73 -8.22 -2.78 -13.01
CA HIS A 73 -6.99 -3.06 -12.28
C HIS A 73 -5.85 -2.12 -12.72
N GLU A 74 -5.68 -1.91 -14.04
CA GLU A 74 -4.70 -0.96 -14.58
C GLU A 74 -5.01 0.49 -14.20
N ALA A 75 -6.30 0.84 -14.18
CA ALA A 75 -6.77 2.15 -13.72
C ALA A 75 -6.62 2.38 -12.20
N GLY A 76 -6.21 1.36 -11.44
CA GLY A 76 -6.05 1.43 -9.98
C GLY A 76 -7.36 1.56 -9.20
N VAL A 77 -8.48 1.08 -9.79
CA VAL A 77 -9.81 1.09 -9.14
C VAL A 77 -9.85 0.15 -7.95
N TYR A 78 -9.07 -0.91 -7.96
CA TYR A 78 -8.90 -1.84 -6.86
C TYR A 78 -7.49 -2.44 -6.78
N TYR A 79 -7.17 -2.96 -5.63
CA TYR A 79 -5.98 -3.75 -5.33
C TYR A 79 -6.38 -5.19 -4.98
N LEU A 80 -5.69 -6.19 -5.56
CA LEU A 80 -5.90 -7.60 -5.19
C LEU A 80 -5.15 -7.87 -3.88
N GLN A 81 -5.88 -8.09 -2.81
CA GLN A 81 -5.31 -8.25 -1.47
C GLN A 81 -6.05 -9.37 -0.75
N GLU A 82 -5.29 -10.24 -0.11
CA GLU A 82 -5.83 -11.28 0.77
C GLU A 82 -6.57 -10.63 1.95
N ALA A 83 -7.71 -11.21 2.34
CA ALA A 83 -8.64 -10.59 3.29
C ALA A 83 -8.01 -10.36 4.67
N SER A 84 -7.32 -11.35 5.26
CA SER A 84 -6.68 -11.18 6.56
C SER A 84 -5.53 -10.17 6.56
N ALA A 85 -4.85 -9.99 5.41
CA ALA A 85 -3.83 -8.96 5.23
C ALA A 85 -4.38 -7.51 5.23
N MET A 86 -5.70 -7.33 5.17
CA MET A 86 -6.35 -6.01 5.33
C MET A 86 -6.54 -5.62 6.80
N ALA A 87 -6.54 -6.59 7.74
CA ALA A 87 -6.81 -6.37 9.15
C ALA A 87 -5.82 -5.41 9.85
N PRO A 88 -4.49 -5.49 9.64
CA PRO A 88 -3.56 -4.58 10.32
C PRO A 88 -3.83 -3.09 10.06
N VAL A 89 -4.27 -2.73 8.85
CA VAL A 89 -4.62 -1.33 8.54
C VAL A 89 -6.00 -0.96 9.10
N ALA A 90 -6.93 -1.93 9.20
CA ALA A 90 -8.19 -1.71 9.90
C ALA A 90 -7.96 -1.38 11.37
N LEU A 91 -6.99 -2.06 12.02
CA LEU A 91 -6.57 -1.82 13.40
C LEU A 91 -5.76 -0.54 13.56
N LEU A 92 -4.90 -0.20 12.59
CA LEU A 92 -4.15 1.05 12.59
C LEU A 92 -5.07 2.26 12.51
N ASP A 93 -6.18 2.14 11.78
CA ASP A 93 -7.23 3.15 11.57
C ASP A 93 -6.68 4.54 11.23
N PRO A 94 -5.87 4.70 10.17
CA PRO A 94 -5.26 5.97 9.82
C PRO A 94 -6.33 6.98 9.39
N GLN A 95 -6.21 8.22 9.90
CA GLN A 95 -7.16 9.29 9.65
C GLN A 95 -6.63 10.30 8.61
N PRO A 96 -7.52 10.94 7.84
CA PRO A 96 -7.13 12.02 6.93
C PRO A 96 -6.45 13.18 7.65
N GLY A 97 -5.25 13.56 7.18
CA GLY A 97 -4.44 14.65 7.74
C GLY A 97 -3.34 14.17 8.69
N GLU A 98 -3.33 12.91 9.09
CA GLU A 98 -2.27 12.34 9.92
C GLU A 98 -0.95 12.14 9.15
N ARG A 99 0.14 12.00 9.91
CA ARG A 99 1.46 11.57 9.45
C ARG A 99 1.61 10.08 9.76
N VAL A 100 1.64 9.26 8.72
CA VAL A 100 1.65 7.79 8.84
C VAL A 100 2.93 7.22 8.23
N CYS A 101 3.50 6.20 8.88
CA CYS A 101 4.64 5.44 8.37
C CYS A 101 4.26 3.97 8.19
N ASP A 102 4.48 3.44 6.99
CA ASP A 102 4.51 2.00 6.70
C ASP A 102 5.98 1.59 6.53
N LEU A 103 6.54 0.94 7.54
CA LEU A 103 7.99 0.75 7.67
C LEU A 103 8.52 -0.44 6.84
N CYS A 104 7.66 -1.41 6.51
CA CYS A 104 7.97 -2.60 5.71
C CYS A 104 6.97 -2.76 4.56
N ALA A 105 6.86 -1.73 3.74
CA ALA A 105 5.69 -1.43 2.92
C ALA A 105 5.45 -2.32 1.68
N ALA A 106 6.51 -2.95 1.13
CA ALA A 106 6.35 -3.67 -0.13
C ALA A 106 5.57 -5.00 0.01
N PRO A 107 4.73 -5.32 -0.96
CA PRO A 107 4.59 -4.72 -2.29
C PRO A 107 3.64 -3.51 -2.38
N GLY A 108 2.99 -3.06 -1.28
CA GLY A 108 2.14 -1.88 -1.24
C GLY A 108 0.65 -2.14 -0.97
N GLY A 109 0.26 -3.36 -0.62
CA GLY A 109 -1.14 -3.69 -0.29
C GLY A 109 -1.65 -2.90 0.91
N LYS A 110 -0.94 -2.96 2.04
CA LYS A 110 -1.25 -2.21 3.27
C LYS A 110 -1.02 -0.72 3.08
N THR A 111 0.06 -0.33 2.41
CA THR A 111 0.36 1.07 2.09
C THR A 111 -0.77 1.76 1.32
N THR A 112 -1.29 1.12 0.27
CA THR A 112 -2.37 1.68 -0.54
C THR A 112 -3.73 1.64 0.17
N GLN A 113 -3.90 0.77 1.16
CA GLN A 113 -5.04 0.78 2.07
C GLN A 113 -4.97 1.98 3.02
N ILE A 114 -3.80 2.23 3.63
CA ILE A 114 -3.52 3.44 4.43
C ILE A 114 -3.85 4.70 3.61
N ALA A 115 -3.28 4.81 2.40
CA ALA A 115 -3.51 5.95 1.52
C ALA A 115 -5.00 6.16 1.19
N GLY A 116 -5.74 5.07 0.98
CA GLY A 116 -7.18 5.11 0.76
C GLY A 116 -7.94 5.68 1.95
N ARG A 117 -7.64 5.23 3.18
CA ARG A 117 -8.26 5.74 4.41
C ARG A 117 -7.88 7.20 4.70
N MET A 118 -6.64 7.60 4.40
CA MET A 118 -6.19 8.99 4.50
C MET A 118 -6.85 9.92 3.46
N MET A 119 -7.53 9.39 2.46
CA MET A 119 -8.21 10.19 1.40
C MET A 119 -7.28 11.20 0.71
N GLY A 120 -5.99 10.85 0.54
CA GLY A 120 -4.98 11.69 -0.08
C GLY A 120 -4.54 12.92 0.74
N ARG A 121 -4.92 12.99 2.03
CA ARG A 121 -4.57 14.08 2.96
C ARG A 121 -3.55 13.62 3.99
N GLY A 122 -2.73 14.57 4.49
CA GLY A 122 -1.64 14.26 5.41
C GLY A 122 -0.40 13.73 4.69
N PHE A 123 0.49 13.07 5.42
CA PHE A 123 1.77 12.59 4.91
C PHE A 123 1.94 11.10 5.16
N LEU A 124 2.27 10.34 4.11
CA LEU A 124 2.50 8.89 4.18
C LEU A 124 3.95 8.57 3.78
N LEU A 125 4.76 8.09 4.73
CA LEU A 125 6.07 7.52 4.43
C LEU A 125 5.94 6.01 4.23
N CYS A 126 6.46 5.52 3.10
CA CYS A 126 6.43 4.10 2.73
C CYS A 126 7.86 3.62 2.52
N ASN A 127 8.36 2.77 3.40
CA ASN A 127 9.73 2.29 3.33
C ASN A 127 9.83 0.81 2.97
N GLU A 128 10.83 0.48 2.19
CA GLU A 128 11.20 -0.91 1.92
C GLU A 128 12.72 -1.02 1.77
N ILE A 129 13.35 -1.86 2.59
CA ILE A 129 14.81 -2.03 2.61
C ILE A 129 15.34 -2.72 1.35
N ASN A 130 14.56 -3.60 0.74
CA ASN A 130 14.95 -4.31 -0.49
C ASN A 130 14.69 -3.43 -1.72
N PRO A 131 15.74 -3.05 -2.49
CA PRO A 131 15.58 -2.10 -3.60
C PRO A 131 14.72 -2.63 -4.77
N LYS A 132 14.65 -3.96 -4.96
CA LYS A 132 13.78 -4.55 -5.99
C LYS A 132 12.31 -4.44 -5.57
N ARG A 133 12.01 -4.77 -4.30
CA ARG A 133 10.66 -4.65 -3.74
C ARG A 133 10.21 -3.19 -3.62
N ALA A 134 11.12 -2.26 -3.28
CA ALA A 134 10.81 -0.83 -3.23
C ALA A 134 10.37 -0.27 -4.59
N LYS A 135 10.93 -0.78 -5.71
CA LYS A 135 10.45 -0.43 -7.06
C LYS A 135 9.04 -0.95 -7.34
N ILE A 136 8.69 -2.14 -6.84
CA ILE A 136 7.33 -2.69 -6.97
C ILE A 136 6.35 -1.84 -6.15
N LEU A 137 6.70 -1.47 -4.92
CA LEU A 137 5.94 -0.55 -4.08
C LEU A 137 5.69 0.78 -4.81
N SER A 138 6.73 1.43 -5.35
CA SER A 138 6.60 2.69 -6.09
C SER A 138 5.63 2.59 -7.28
N ARG A 139 5.63 1.47 -8.02
CA ARG A 139 4.67 1.22 -9.12
C ARG A 139 3.24 1.05 -8.61
N ASN A 140 3.04 0.38 -7.49
CA ASN A 140 1.70 0.23 -6.90
C ASN A 140 1.18 1.55 -6.34
N ILE A 141 2.03 2.39 -5.73
CA ILE A 141 1.70 3.77 -5.33
C ILE A 141 1.23 4.58 -6.53
N GLU A 142 1.93 4.49 -7.66
CA GLU A 142 1.55 5.13 -8.92
C GLU A 142 0.21 4.63 -9.43
N ARG A 143 0.07 3.31 -9.60
CA ARG A 143 -1.16 2.68 -10.11
C ARG A 143 -2.39 3.03 -9.28
N MET A 144 -2.24 3.08 -7.96
CA MET A 144 -3.33 3.41 -7.05
C MET A 144 -3.54 4.93 -6.87
N ALA A 145 -2.84 5.76 -7.66
CA ALA A 145 -3.01 7.23 -7.69
C ALA A 145 -2.74 7.93 -6.35
N VAL A 146 -1.82 7.40 -5.56
CA VAL A 146 -1.46 7.98 -4.25
C VAL A 146 -0.56 9.18 -4.45
N SER A 147 -1.01 10.36 -4.03
CA SER A 147 -0.30 11.64 -4.24
C SER A 147 0.49 12.13 -3.02
N ASN A 148 0.12 11.67 -1.81
CA ASN A 148 0.69 12.13 -0.55
C ASN A 148 1.74 11.16 0.04
N ALA A 149 2.31 10.26 -0.80
CA ALA A 149 3.27 9.27 -0.36
C ALA A 149 4.72 9.65 -0.70
N LEU A 150 5.62 9.46 0.26
CA LEU A 150 7.07 9.43 0.09
C LEU A 150 7.55 7.98 0.12
N VAL A 151 8.11 7.48 -1.00
CA VAL A 151 8.67 6.12 -1.07
C VAL A 151 10.17 6.16 -0.87
N THR A 152 10.67 5.43 0.14
CA THR A 152 12.10 5.35 0.49
C THR A 152 12.63 3.93 0.41
N ASN A 153 13.94 3.81 0.21
CA ASN A 153 14.67 2.55 0.28
C ASN A 153 15.78 2.67 1.34
N GLU A 154 15.36 2.73 2.61
CA GLU A 154 16.25 2.98 3.73
C GLU A 154 16.21 1.84 4.76
N HIS A 155 17.26 1.79 5.58
CA HIS A 155 17.25 0.97 6.78
C HIS A 155 16.34 1.63 7.83
N PRO A 156 15.49 0.88 8.57
CA PRO A 156 14.59 1.43 9.59
C PRO A 156 15.29 2.36 10.60
N ALA A 157 16.51 2.02 11.06
CA ALA A 157 17.28 2.83 11.98
C ALA A 157 17.67 4.22 11.43
N THR A 158 17.89 4.34 10.09
CA THR A 158 18.16 5.63 9.44
C THR A 158 16.92 6.53 9.52
N LEU A 159 15.75 5.96 9.31
CA LEU A 159 14.48 6.69 9.41
C LEU A 159 14.16 7.07 10.87
N ALA A 160 14.43 6.16 11.83
CA ALA A 160 14.28 6.42 13.26
C ALA A 160 15.11 7.63 13.71
N GLN A 161 16.37 7.74 13.27
CA GLN A 161 17.22 8.89 13.54
C GLN A 161 16.73 10.19 12.88
N ARG A 162 16.10 10.09 11.74
CA ARG A 162 15.66 11.26 10.94
C ARG A 162 14.31 11.80 11.36
N PHE A 163 13.40 10.93 11.80
CA PHE A 163 11.99 11.21 12.06
C PHE A 163 11.56 10.77 13.46
N ALA A 164 12.42 10.92 14.46
CA ALA A 164 12.09 10.58 15.83
C ALA A 164 10.85 11.35 16.31
N GLY A 165 9.88 10.66 16.90
CA GLY A 165 8.64 11.25 17.42
C GLY A 165 7.78 11.99 16.39
N PHE A 166 7.88 11.65 15.10
CA PHE A 166 7.23 12.43 14.03
C PHE A 166 5.86 11.89 13.62
N PHE A 167 5.61 10.58 13.67
CA PHE A 167 4.43 9.96 13.11
C PHE A 167 3.31 9.77 14.12
N ASP A 168 2.09 10.08 13.70
CA ASP A 168 0.86 9.78 14.44
C ASP A 168 0.62 8.28 14.51
N ARG A 169 0.90 7.56 13.41
CA ARG A 169 0.73 6.12 13.30
C ARG A 169 1.89 5.47 12.56
N VAL A 170 2.32 4.32 13.06
CA VAL A 170 3.36 3.50 12.42
C VAL A 170 2.83 2.08 12.25
N LEU A 171 2.94 1.55 11.04
CA LEU A 171 2.69 0.15 10.72
C LEU A 171 4.03 -0.58 10.56
N VAL A 172 4.15 -1.71 11.21
CA VAL A 172 5.22 -2.69 11.00
C VAL A 172 4.59 -4.02 10.60
N ASP A 173 4.34 -4.19 9.29
CA ASP A 173 4.03 -5.50 8.73
C ASP A 173 5.34 -6.23 8.48
N ALA A 174 5.79 -6.94 9.51
CA ALA A 174 7.17 -7.38 9.60
C ALA A 174 7.50 -8.53 8.65
N PRO A 175 8.73 -8.59 8.11
CA PRO A 175 9.22 -9.80 7.48
C PRO A 175 9.22 -10.94 8.51
N CYS A 176 8.58 -12.05 8.17
CA CYS A 176 8.35 -13.18 9.06
C CYS A 176 8.62 -14.53 8.36
N SER A 177 8.51 -15.63 9.08
CA SER A 177 8.64 -16.98 8.54
C SER A 177 7.54 -17.39 7.55
N GLY A 178 6.42 -16.63 7.52
CA GLY A 178 5.41 -16.70 6.46
C GLY A 178 4.52 -17.94 6.47
N GLU A 179 4.21 -18.50 7.61
CA GLU A 179 3.42 -19.74 7.75
C GLU A 179 1.99 -19.62 7.20
N GLY A 180 1.38 -18.43 7.28
CA GLY A 180 0.11 -18.13 6.62
C GLY A 180 0.20 -18.07 5.09
N MET A 181 1.41 -18.18 4.52
CA MET A 181 1.63 -18.22 3.07
C MET A 181 1.79 -19.63 2.51
N PHE A 182 1.79 -20.67 3.36
CA PHE A 182 2.05 -22.06 2.94
C PHE A 182 1.08 -22.56 1.86
N ARG A 183 -0.17 -22.12 1.86
CA ARG A 183 -1.12 -22.45 0.79
C ARG A 183 -0.89 -21.69 -0.51
N LYS A 184 -0.15 -20.58 -0.45
CA LYS A 184 0.03 -19.65 -1.58
C LYS A 184 1.37 -19.83 -2.27
N GLU A 185 2.42 -20.08 -1.51
CA GLU A 185 3.81 -20.08 -1.98
C GLU A 185 4.53 -21.35 -1.51
N GLU A 186 4.83 -22.25 -2.44
CA GLU A 186 5.56 -23.49 -2.15
C GLU A 186 6.95 -23.20 -1.54
N ALA A 187 7.58 -22.11 -1.96
CA ALA A 187 8.85 -21.65 -1.41
C ALA A 187 8.75 -21.35 0.10
N ALA A 188 7.61 -20.83 0.59
CA ALA A 188 7.43 -20.57 2.02
C ALA A 188 7.51 -21.87 2.84
N VAL A 189 7.01 -22.98 2.29
CA VAL A 189 7.09 -24.31 2.94
C VAL A 189 8.52 -24.86 2.91
N THR A 190 9.21 -24.74 1.78
CA THR A 190 10.57 -25.30 1.59
C THR A 190 11.64 -24.53 2.36
N ASP A 191 11.48 -23.22 2.49
CA ASP A 191 12.42 -22.32 3.16
C ASP A 191 12.18 -22.22 4.68
N TRP A 192 11.08 -22.80 5.17
CA TRP A 192 10.75 -22.77 6.58
C TRP A 192 11.62 -23.70 7.42
N SER A 193 12.15 -23.19 8.51
CA SER A 193 12.81 -23.94 9.57
C SER A 193 12.68 -23.20 10.89
N GLN A 194 12.97 -23.86 12.01
CA GLN A 194 12.98 -23.22 13.33
C GLN A 194 14.04 -22.10 13.38
N GLU A 195 15.20 -22.29 12.73
CA GLU A 195 16.24 -21.27 12.62
C GLU A 195 15.76 -20.04 11.85
N THR A 196 14.92 -20.24 10.81
CA THR A 196 14.29 -19.12 10.06
C THR A 196 13.34 -18.33 10.96
N VAL A 197 12.53 -19.02 11.78
CA VAL A 197 11.63 -18.37 12.78
C VAL A 197 12.46 -17.52 13.74
N GLU A 198 13.52 -18.07 14.35
CA GLU A 198 14.38 -17.35 15.29
C GLU A 198 15.11 -16.17 14.65
N MET A 199 15.57 -16.33 13.40
CA MET A 199 16.19 -15.25 12.63
C MET A 199 15.19 -14.12 12.37
N CYS A 200 13.95 -14.45 12.01
CA CYS A 200 12.88 -13.47 11.81
C CYS A 200 12.55 -12.76 13.11
N ALA A 201 12.41 -13.46 14.24
CA ALA A 201 12.13 -12.88 15.54
C ALA A 201 13.22 -11.87 15.99
N ARG A 202 14.50 -12.16 15.75
CA ARG A 202 15.60 -11.21 16.01
C ARG A 202 15.50 -9.96 15.13
N ARG A 203 15.25 -10.13 13.83
CA ARG A 203 15.07 -9.00 12.89
C ARG A 203 13.87 -8.12 13.25
N GLN A 204 12.78 -8.75 13.66
CA GLN A 204 11.57 -8.04 14.09
C GLN A 204 11.84 -7.18 15.34
N ALA A 205 12.61 -7.65 16.29
CA ALA A 205 13.01 -6.86 17.47
C ALA A 205 13.77 -5.58 17.08
N GLU A 206 14.69 -5.65 16.12
CA GLU A 206 15.44 -4.48 15.61
C GLU A 206 14.51 -3.48 14.87
N ILE A 207 13.57 -4.00 14.07
CA ILE A 207 12.60 -3.17 13.35
C ILE A 207 11.66 -2.49 14.33
N LEU A 208 11.14 -3.21 15.33
CA LEU A 208 10.24 -2.68 16.35
C LEU A 208 10.90 -1.59 17.19
N SER A 209 12.17 -1.77 17.59
CA SER A 209 12.94 -0.74 18.29
C SER A 209 13.08 0.54 17.43
N SER A 210 13.31 0.40 16.13
CA SER A 210 13.33 1.54 15.21
C SER A 210 11.95 2.20 15.09
N ALA A 211 10.89 1.40 15.03
CA ALA A 211 9.51 1.88 14.94
C ALA A 211 9.09 2.66 16.20
N ALA A 212 9.49 2.21 17.39
CA ALA A 212 9.22 2.89 18.65
C ALA A 212 9.73 4.34 18.66
N ALA A 213 10.91 4.56 18.07
CA ALA A 213 11.49 5.90 17.96
C ALA A 213 10.70 6.81 17.01
N LEU A 214 10.05 6.24 15.98
CA LEU A 214 9.28 7.01 14.97
C LEU A 214 7.95 7.54 15.50
N VAL A 215 7.29 6.80 16.42
CA VAL A 215 5.98 7.15 16.97
C VAL A 215 6.10 8.36 17.89
N ARG A 216 5.23 9.38 17.68
CA ARG A 216 5.13 10.52 18.61
C ARG A 216 4.41 10.12 19.92
N PRO A 217 4.54 10.90 21.00
CA PRO A 217 3.70 10.74 22.19
C PRO A 217 2.21 10.80 21.83
N GLY A 218 1.41 9.88 22.36
CA GLY A 218 -0.01 9.71 22.03
C GLY A 218 -0.28 9.02 20.71
N GLY A 219 0.75 8.69 19.91
CA GLY A 219 0.63 7.98 18.65
C GLY A 219 0.52 6.47 18.82
N HIS A 220 0.23 5.77 17.70
CA HIS A 220 -0.03 4.33 17.68
C HIS A 220 1.00 3.57 16.85
N LEU A 221 1.34 2.38 17.30
CA LEU A 221 2.12 1.38 16.59
C LEU A 221 1.26 0.13 16.38
N VAL A 222 1.09 -0.29 15.13
CA VAL A 222 0.54 -1.61 14.83
C VAL A 222 1.67 -2.49 14.31
N TYR A 223 1.90 -3.60 15.02
CA TYR A 223 2.77 -4.68 14.61
C TYR A 223 1.96 -5.79 14.00
N SER A 224 2.40 -6.39 12.90
CA SER A 224 1.70 -7.52 12.29
C SER A 224 2.65 -8.48 11.58
N THR A 225 2.23 -9.74 11.49
CA THR A 225 2.89 -10.81 10.75
C THR A 225 1.88 -11.68 10.02
N CYS A 226 2.32 -12.41 9.01
CA CYS A 226 1.55 -13.50 8.40
C CYS A 226 2.06 -14.88 8.84
N THR A 227 2.51 -15.02 10.09
CA THR A 227 2.93 -16.29 10.69
C THR A 227 2.03 -16.67 11.87
N PHE A 228 2.22 -17.86 12.43
CA PHE A 228 1.54 -18.34 13.63
C PHE A 228 2.54 -18.66 14.75
N SER A 229 3.81 -18.36 14.54
CA SER A 229 4.89 -18.61 15.49
C SER A 229 4.79 -17.70 16.71
N PRO A 230 4.66 -18.21 17.93
CA PRO A 230 4.64 -17.40 19.14
C PRO A 230 5.93 -16.56 19.33
N GLU A 231 7.07 -17.05 18.84
CA GLU A 231 8.36 -16.36 18.91
C GLU A 231 8.36 -15.04 18.14
N GLU A 232 7.63 -15.01 17.01
CA GLU A 232 7.50 -13.88 16.12
C GLU A 232 6.27 -12.99 16.45
N ASP A 233 5.32 -13.52 17.20
CA ASP A 233 4.04 -12.92 17.51
C ASP A 233 3.99 -12.43 18.96
N GLU A 234 3.35 -13.17 19.89
CA GLU A 234 3.13 -12.75 21.28
C GLU A 234 4.45 -12.48 22.04
N GLN A 235 5.47 -13.32 21.84
CA GLN A 235 6.75 -13.14 22.50
C GLN A 235 7.52 -11.93 21.94
N ALA A 236 7.34 -11.60 20.65
CA ALA A 236 7.92 -10.38 20.09
C ALA A 236 7.27 -9.14 20.70
N VAL A 237 5.95 -9.12 20.89
CA VAL A 237 5.22 -8.03 21.54
C VAL A 237 5.61 -7.94 23.01
N ALA A 238 5.69 -9.05 23.75
CA ALA A 238 6.08 -9.06 25.16
C ALA A 238 7.49 -8.47 25.35
N ARG A 239 8.48 -8.95 24.57
CA ARG A 239 9.85 -8.40 24.59
C ARG A 239 9.89 -6.92 24.23
N PHE A 240 9.05 -6.49 23.29
CA PHE A 240 8.96 -5.07 22.93
C PHE A 240 8.49 -4.23 24.11
N LEU A 241 7.41 -4.61 24.79
CA LEU A 241 6.85 -3.90 25.94
C LEU A 241 7.81 -3.87 27.13
N GLU A 242 8.59 -4.94 27.38
CA GLU A 242 9.65 -4.95 28.40
C GLU A 242 10.75 -3.93 28.11
N ASN A 243 11.12 -3.73 26.84
CA ASN A 243 12.19 -2.81 26.44
C ASN A 243 11.70 -1.37 26.20
N HIS A 244 10.39 -1.17 26.02
CA HIS A 244 9.76 0.11 25.69
C HIS A 244 8.58 0.38 26.64
N PRO A 245 8.85 0.66 27.93
CA PRO A 245 7.81 0.88 28.95
C PRO A 245 6.94 2.11 28.69
N GLU A 246 7.35 2.98 27.76
CA GLU A 246 6.56 4.11 27.28
C GLU A 246 5.39 3.69 26.39
N PHE A 247 5.30 2.42 25.99
CA PHE A 247 4.18 1.86 25.24
C PHE A 247 3.26 1.04 26.13
N VAL A 248 1.97 1.16 25.87
CA VAL A 248 0.93 0.32 26.47
C VAL A 248 0.13 -0.40 25.39
N PRO A 249 -0.31 -1.65 25.63
CA PRO A 249 -1.19 -2.34 24.70
C PRO A 249 -2.59 -1.69 24.70
N GLU A 250 -3.23 -1.62 23.52
CA GLU A 250 -4.62 -1.23 23.39
C GLU A 250 -5.49 -2.46 23.13
N THR A 251 -6.57 -2.57 23.88
CA THR A 251 -7.54 -3.65 23.67
C THR A 251 -8.29 -3.44 22.37
N VAL A 252 -8.31 -4.47 21.54
CA VAL A 252 -9.11 -4.49 20.32
C VAL A 252 -10.41 -5.22 20.61
N ASP A 253 -11.52 -4.50 20.51
CA ASP A 253 -12.87 -5.09 20.61
C ASP A 253 -13.47 -5.20 19.20
N ALA A 254 -13.35 -6.38 18.60
CA ALA A 254 -13.89 -6.65 17.28
C ALA A 254 -14.30 -8.13 17.16
N PRO A 255 -15.53 -8.41 16.70
CA PRO A 255 -16.10 -9.76 16.67
C PRO A 255 -15.41 -10.72 15.67
N TRP A 256 -14.52 -10.20 14.83
CA TRP A 256 -13.84 -10.99 13.79
C TRP A 256 -12.46 -11.49 14.20
N PHE A 257 -11.94 -11.02 15.34
CA PHE A 257 -10.61 -11.33 15.81
C PHE A 257 -10.70 -12.15 17.09
N GLU A 258 -9.78 -13.08 17.23
CA GLU A 258 -9.53 -13.70 18.52
C GLU A 258 -8.57 -12.80 19.31
N ALA A 259 -9.08 -12.22 20.38
CA ALA A 259 -8.27 -11.38 21.26
C ALA A 259 -7.25 -12.22 22.04
N GLY A 260 -5.99 -11.79 22.00
CA GLY A 260 -4.90 -12.36 22.75
C GLY A 260 -4.43 -11.43 23.88
N GLU A 261 -3.28 -11.76 24.45
CA GLU A 261 -2.63 -10.93 25.45
C GLU A 261 -1.97 -9.68 24.82
N ASN A 262 -1.75 -8.66 25.62
CA ASN A 262 -0.97 -7.46 25.24
C ASN A 262 -1.51 -6.74 23.98
N GLY A 263 -2.85 -6.63 23.84
CA GLY A 263 -3.47 -5.95 22.72
C GLY A 263 -3.32 -6.70 21.38
N SER A 264 -2.95 -7.96 21.42
CA SER A 264 -2.82 -8.79 20.23
C SER A 264 -4.16 -9.36 19.79
N VAL A 265 -4.25 -9.64 18.49
CA VAL A 265 -5.37 -10.33 17.86
C VAL A 265 -4.86 -11.35 16.85
N ARG A 266 -5.56 -12.47 16.73
CA ARG A 266 -5.30 -13.48 15.73
C ARG A 266 -6.49 -13.68 14.81
N LEU A 267 -6.18 -13.86 13.54
CA LEU A 267 -7.13 -14.26 12.50
C LEU A 267 -6.75 -15.68 12.08
N TRP A 268 -7.60 -16.64 12.43
CA TRP A 268 -7.33 -18.04 12.14
C TRP A 268 -8.04 -18.51 10.87
N PRO A 269 -7.40 -19.24 9.95
CA PRO A 269 -8.02 -19.68 8.69
C PRO A 269 -9.16 -20.68 8.86
N HIS A 270 -9.27 -21.34 10.02
CA HIS A 270 -10.40 -22.22 10.33
C HIS A 270 -11.61 -21.47 10.92
N LYS A 271 -11.43 -20.22 11.40
CA LYS A 271 -12.49 -19.38 11.97
C LYS A 271 -13.03 -18.33 11.01
N LEU A 272 -12.27 -17.98 9.97
CA LEU A 272 -12.64 -16.94 9.00
C LEU A 272 -12.20 -17.28 7.57
N LEU A 273 -12.70 -16.53 6.60
CA LEU A 273 -12.28 -16.64 5.21
C LEU A 273 -11.02 -15.81 4.98
N GLY A 274 -9.84 -16.46 5.12
CA GLY A 274 -8.53 -15.84 4.93
C GLY A 274 -7.40 -16.83 5.19
N GLU A 275 -6.17 -16.38 4.97
CA GLU A 275 -4.96 -17.21 5.17
C GLU A 275 -4.42 -17.14 6.61
N GLY A 276 -4.94 -16.22 7.40
CA GLY A 276 -4.50 -15.98 8.76
C GLY A 276 -3.54 -14.78 8.90
N HIS A 277 -3.58 -14.15 10.06
CA HIS A 277 -2.72 -13.00 10.38
C HIS A 277 -2.64 -12.82 11.90
N PHE A 278 -1.53 -12.21 12.34
CA PHE A 278 -1.36 -11.72 13.70
C PHE A 278 -1.22 -10.20 13.66
N ALA A 279 -1.78 -9.51 14.65
CA ALA A 279 -1.51 -8.09 14.85
C ALA A 279 -1.57 -7.73 16.34
N ALA A 280 -0.86 -6.67 16.73
CA ALA A 280 -0.94 -6.05 18.05
C ALA A 280 -1.00 -4.53 17.91
N VAL A 281 -1.86 -3.90 18.71
CA VAL A 281 -2.05 -2.45 18.74
C VAL A 281 -1.42 -1.89 20.02
N LEU A 282 -0.50 -0.97 19.85
CA LEU A 282 0.29 -0.40 20.94
C LEU A 282 0.21 1.14 20.86
N ARG A 283 0.07 1.79 22.01
CA ARG A 283 0.04 3.25 22.10
C ARG A 283 1.23 3.78 22.89
N LYS A 284 1.89 4.79 22.34
CA LYS A 284 2.97 5.49 23.05
C LYS A 284 2.40 6.54 23.99
N MET A 285 2.69 6.41 25.28
CA MET A 285 2.14 7.30 26.31
C MET A 285 3.01 8.54 26.55
N GLU A 286 4.34 8.36 26.54
CA GLU A 286 5.31 9.38 26.88
C GLU A 286 6.45 9.47 25.86
N GLY A 287 7.19 10.57 25.88
CA GLY A 287 8.34 10.82 25.02
C GLY A 287 8.44 12.28 24.61
N SER A 288 9.38 12.59 23.71
CA SER A 288 9.54 13.91 23.13
C SER A 288 9.09 13.91 21.67
N GLU A 289 8.41 14.98 21.25
CA GLU A 289 8.28 15.30 19.82
C GLU A 289 9.55 16.04 19.38
N GLU A 290 10.23 15.51 18.38
CA GLU A 290 11.33 16.25 17.78
C GLU A 290 10.82 17.18 16.68
N SER A 291 11.38 18.39 16.65
CA SER A 291 11.06 19.37 15.62
C SER A 291 11.67 18.93 14.29
N THR A 292 10.82 18.44 13.37
CA THR A 292 11.24 18.08 12.01
C THR A 292 11.19 19.31 11.11
N VAL A 293 12.29 19.57 10.38
CA VAL A 293 12.36 20.69 9.45
C VAL A 293 11.49 20.41 8.23
N ILE A 294 10.54 21.31 7.97
CA ILE A 294 9.69 21.28 6.79
C ILE A 294 10.20 22.34 5.81
N PRO A 295 10.86 21.96 4.69
CA PRO A 295 11.43 22.89 3.75
C PRO A 295 10.36 23.61 2.94
N ALA A 296 10.70 24.80 2.43
CA ALA A 296 9.88 25.46 1.42
C ALA A 296 9.89 24.65 0.11
N GLY A 297 8.76 24.63 -0.60
CA GLY A 297 8.68 24.01 -1.92
C GLY A 297 9.38 24.83 -3.00
N GLU A 298 9.67 24.18 -4.12
CA GLU A 298 10.19 24.83 -5.31
C GLU A 298 9.09 25.58 -6.07
N LYS A 299 9.46 26.51 -6.92
CA LYS A 299 8.50 27.16 -7.84
C LYS A 299 8.19 26.22 -9.00
N LEU A 300 6.91 26.14 -9.36
CA LEU A 300 6.49 25.40 -10.54
C LEU A 300 7.16 25.97 -11.82
N PRO A 301 7.67 25.09 -12.70
CA PRO A 301 8.32 25.50 -13.95
C PRO A 301 7.36 26.28 -14.87
N LYS A 302 7.91 27.22 -15.64
CA LYS A 302 7.11 28.03 -16.59
C LYS A 302 6.32 27.19 -17.61
N THR A 303 6.79 26.00 -17.96
CA THR A 303 6.14 25.07 -18.91
C THR A 303 4.95 24.33 -18.30
N TRP A 304 4.84 24.26 -16.96
CA TRP A 304 3.72 23.62 -16.26
C TRP A 304 2.40 24.39 -16.43
N GLN A 305 2.41 25.70 -16.21
CA GLN A 305 1.16 26.48 -16.19
C GLN A 305 0.38 26.42 -17.51
N PRO A 306 0.98 26.61 -18.72
CA PRO A 306 0.24 26.47 -19.97
C PRO A 306 -0.31 25.05 -20.17
N PHE A 307 0.45 24.01 -19.76
CA PHE A 307 -0.02 22.63 -19.83
C PHE A 307 -1.22 22.40 -18.90
N ALA A 308 -1.11 22.77 -17.64
CA ALA A 308 -2.17 22.59 -16.66
C ALA A 308 -3.44 23.37 -17.04
N ALA A 309 -3.29 24.63 -17.50
CA ALA A 309 -4.40 25.45 -17.95
C ALA A 309 -5.11 24.86 -19.18
N SER A 310 -4.38 24.25 -20.13
CA SER A 310 -4.95 23.62 -21.32
C SER A 310 -5.82 22.38 -21.03
N LEU A 311 -5.75 21.85 -19.81
CA LEU A 311 -6.47 20.65 -19.37
C LEU A 311 -7.34 20.91 -18.12
N GLY A 312 -7.40 22.15 -17.61
CA GLY A 312 -8.13 22.50 -16.41
C GLY A 312 -7.61 21.85 -15.13
N ILE A 313 -6.30 21.47 -15.09
CA ILE A 313 -5.70 20.76 -13.97
C ILE A 313 -5.47 21.70 -12.79
N ARG A 314 -6.01 21.33 -11.62
CA ARG A 314 -5.77 22.01 -10.34
C ARG A 314 -5.10 21.03 -9.37
N LEU A 315 -3.94 21.42 -8.85
CA LEU A 315 -3.25 20.65 -7.81
C LEU A 315 -3.85 21.01 -6.44
N PRO A 316 -3.91 20.05 -5.49
CA PRO A 316 -4.28 20.33 -4.10
C PRO A 316 -3.16 21.15 -3.41
N ASP A 317 -3.37 21.54 -2.15
CA ASP A 317 -2.29 22.12 -1.35
C ASP A 317 -1.10 21.19 -1.30
N GLY A 318 0.09 21.75 -1.54
CA GLY A 318 1.30 20.95 -1.64
C GLY A 318 2.52 21.73 -2.07
N LYS A 319 3.60 21.01 -2.36
CA LYS A 319 4.91 21.56 -2.73
C LYS A 319 5.48 20.89 -3.96
N ALA A 320 6.05 21.70 -4.85
CA ALA A 320 6.83 21.18 -5.96
C ALA A 320 8.23 20.76 -5.48
N ALA A 321 8.73 19.69 -6.06
CA ALA A 321 10.12 19.24 -5.95
C ALA A 321 10.58 18.70 -7.30
N THR A 322 11.85 18.96 -7.67
CA THR A 322 12.42 18.50 -8.94
C THR A 322 13.58 17.55 -8.68
N PHE A 323 13.55 16.38 -9.32
CA PHE A 323 14.63 15.40 -9.31
C PHE A 323 15.11 15.18 -10.74
N GLY A 324 16.28 15.71 -11.06
CA GLY A 324 16.74 15.78 -12.44
C GLY A 324 15.85 16.71 -13.28
N ASP A 325 15.20 16.16 -14.30
CA ASP A 325 14.21 16.86 -15.15
C ASP A 325 12.74 16.45 -14.80
N THR A 326 12.54 15.63 -13.78
CA THR A 326 11.22 15.15 -13.36
C THR A 326 10.65 16.02 -12.24
N LEU A 327 9.44 16.54 -12.47
CA LEU A 327 8.68 17.37 -11.52
C LEU A 327 7.73 16.48 -10.70
N TYR A 328 7.78 16.66 -9.38
CA TYR A 328 6.88 16.03 -8.40
C TYR A 328 6.06 17.06 -7.64
N TRP A 329 4.93 16.59 -7.12
CA TRP A 329 4.07 17.33 -6.21
C TRP A 329 3.87 16.53 -4.93
N GLY A 330 4.40 17.00 -3.83
CA GLY A 330 4.29 16.38 -2.53
C GLY A 330 3.34 17.13 -1.60
N PRO A 331 2.95 16.52 -0.45
CA PRO A 331 2.14 17.18 0.56
C PRO A 331 2.84 18.42 1.16
N PRO A 332 2.08 19.37 1.73
CA PRO A 332 2.64 20.64 2.22
C PRO A 332 3.60 20.45 3.41
N ASP A 333 3.42 19.40 4.17
CA ASP A 333 4.18 19.04 5.38
C ASP A 333 5.24 17.97 5.14
N ILE A 334 5.59 17.70 3.86
CA ILE A 334 6.70 16.79 3.54
C ILE A 334 8.00 17.27 4.23
N PRO A 335 8.64 16.42 5.05
CA PRO A 335 9.84 16.80 5.78
C PRO A 335 11.07 16.92 4.85
N ASP A 336 12.19 17.37 5.42
CA ASP A 336 13.46 17.37 4.68
C ASP A 336 13.93 15.95 4.38
N ILE A 337 13.94 15.60 3.10
CA ILE A 337 14.29 14.29 2.56
C ILE A 337 15.70 14.21 1.98
N ARG A 338 16.50 15.26 2.12
CA ARG A 338 17.90 15.28 1.65
C ARG A 338 18.71 14.18 2.35
N LYS A 339 19.59 13.53 1.61
CA LYS A 339 20.41 12.38 2.03
C LYS A 339 19.66 11.07 2.25
N LEU A 340 18.34 11.01 2.01
CA LEU A 340 17.60 9.75 1.97
C LEU A 340 17.60 9.17 0.55
N LYS A 341 17.55 7.86 0.45
CA LYS A 341 17.35 7.13 -0.81
C LYS A 341 15.85 7.15 -1.16
N VAL A 342 15.44 8.21 -1.85
CA VAL A 342 14.05 8.43 -2.24
C VAL A 342 13.81 7.88 -3.66
N LEU A 343 12.76 7.07 -3.80
CA LEU A 343 12.28 6.56 -5.09
C LEU A 343 11.17 7.44 -5.66
N ARG A 344 10.32 7.98 -4.79
CA ARG A 344 9.16 8.81 -5.18
C ARG A 344 8.83 9.80 -4.07
N PRO A 345 8.99 11.10 -4.30
CA PRO A 345 8.71 12.14 -3.29
C PRO A 345 7.30 12.76 -3.45
N GLY A 346 6.28 11.96 -3.75
CA GLY A 346 4.91 12.41 -4.02
C GLY A 346 4.41 12.01 -5.40
N LEU A 347 3.43 12.76 -5.91
CA LEU A 347 2.86 12.58 -7.25
C LEU A 347 3.84 13.03 -8.32
N GLU A 348 4.22 12.15 -9.22
CA GLU A 348 5.00 12.51 -10.40
C GLU A 348 4.11 13.24 -11.41
N LEU A 349 4.39 14.52 -11.64
CA LEU A 349 3.63 15.33 -12.58
C LEU A 349 4.09 15.12 -14.01
N GLY A 350 5.41 15.02 -14.23
CA GLY A 350 5.97 14.80 -15.56
C GLY A 350 7.39 15.35 -15.73
N THR A 351 7.85 15.37 -16.96
CA THR A 351 9.20 15.79 -17.31
C THR A 351 9.21 17.23 -17.86
N VAL A 352 10.08 18.06 -17.30
CA VAL A 352 10.29 19.43 -17.72
C VAL A 352 11.30 19.45 -18.89
N LYS A 353 10.85 19.83 -20.07
CA LYS A 353 11.71 20.04 -21.24
C LYS A 353 11.92 21.54 -21.46
N LYS A 354 12.88 21.90 -22.33
CA LYS A 354 13.27 23.29 -22.57
C LYS A 354 12.06 24.22 -22.86
N ASP A 355 11.12 23.75 -23.66
CA ASP A 355 10.01 24.54 -24.23
C ASP A 355 8.63 23.89 -24.03
N ARG A 356 8.56 22.71 -23.39
CA ARG A 356 7.32 21.97 -23.18
C ARG A 356 7.34 21.14 -21.90
N PHE A 357 6.16 20.74 -21.49
CA PHE A 357 5.94 19.79 -20.41
C PHE A 357 5.42 18.45 -20.99
N GLU A 358 5.99 17.34 -20.54
CA GLU A 358 5.56 15.99 -20.91
C GLU A 358 4.96 15.32 -19.66
N PRO A 359 3.62 15.08 -19.62
CA PRO A 359 2.97 14.56 -18.44
C PRO A 359 3.35 13.12 -18.13
N ALA A 360 3.52 12.81 -16.85
CA ALA A 360 3.76 11.46 -16.37
C ALA A 360 2.48 10.61 -16.38
N HIS A 361 2.66 9.30 -16.46
CA HIS A 361 1.56 8.35 -16.32
C HIS A 361 0.87 8.46 -14.94
N ALA A 362 1.64 8.67 -13.89
CA ALA A 362 1.14 8.92 -12.53
C ALA A 362 0.12 10.07 -12.48
N LEU A 363 0.38 11.18 -13.19
CA LEU A 363 -0.55 12.29 -13.28
C LEU A 363 -1.86 11.90 -13.95
N ALA A 364 -1.81 11.09 -15.04
CA ALA A 364 -3.03 10.58 -15.67
C ALA A 364 -3.86 9.76 -14.69
N LEU A 365 -3.23 8.82 -14.00
CA LEU A 365 -3.93 7.96 -13.04
C LEU A 365 -4.51 8.73 -11.86
N TRP A 366 -3.85 9.82 -11.44
CA TRP A 366 -4.33 10.66 -10.35
C TRP A 366 -5.54 11.55 -10.74
N LEU A 367 -5.58 12.02 -11.99
CA LEU A 367 -6.69 12.82 -12.49
C LEU A 367 -7.95 11.94 -12.61
N LYS A 368 -9.06 12.43 -12.06
CA LYS A 368 -10.37 11.80 -12.28
C LYS A 368 -10.95 12.21 -13.62
N THR A 369 -10.84 13.50 -13.95
CA THR A 369 -11.31 14.10 -15.20
C THR A 369 -10.40 15.27 -15.57
N CYS A 370 -10.45 15.70 -16.84
CA CYS A 370 -9.88 16.95 -17.32
C CYS A 370 -10.68 17.48 -18.51
N GLU A 371 -10.42 18.73 -18.96
CA GLU A 371 -11.13 19.36 -20.05
C GLU A 371 -10.99 18.63 -21.40
N ASN A 372 -9.84 17.98 -21.63
CA ASN A 372 -9.60 17.20 -22.84
C ASN A 372 -9.46 15.70 -22.51
N GLN A 373 -10.57 15.00 -22.57
CA GLN A 373 -10.70 13.59 -22.20
C GLN A 373 -11.37 12.76 -23.28
N GLN A 374 -10.92 11.52 -23.43
CA GLN A 374 -11.55 10.49 -24.26
C GLN A 374 -11.86 9.29 -23.38
N ASP A 375 -13.14 9.02 -23.18
CA ASP A 375 -13.62 7.84 -22.46
C ASP A 375 -14.06 6.75 -23.44
N TYR A 376 -13.69 5.51 -23.14
CA TYR A 376 -14.11 4.32 -23.88
C TYR A 376 -14.84 3.36 -22.92
N PRO A 377 -15.80 2.55 -23.40
CA PRO A 377 -16.35 1.46 -22.58
C PRO A 377 -15.23 0.54 -22.07
N ALA A 378 -15.35 0.07 -20.83
CA ALA A 378 -14.31 -0.72 -20.17
C ALA A 378 -13.99 -2.06 -20.87
N ASP A 379 -14.96 -2.61 -21.62
CA ASP A 379 -14.87 -3.86 -22.37
C ASP A 379 -14.66 -3.65 -23.89
N SER A 380 -14.42 -2.40 -24.32
CA SER A 380 -14.29 -2.06 -25.73
C SER A 380 -12.98 -2.56 -26.36
N GLY A 381 -13.02 -2.75 -27.69
CA GLY A 381 -11.83 -3.05 -28.49
C GLY A 381 -10.81 -1.91 -28.49
N GLU A 382 -11.29 -0.66 -28.39
CA GLU A 382 -10.47 0.55 -28.36
C GLU A 382 -9.60 0.61 -27.10
N ILE A 383 -10.17 0.33 -25.91
CA ILE A 383 -9.37 0.33 -24.67
C ILE A 383 -8.39 -0.84 -24.65
N SER A 384 -8.78 -1.99 -25.18
CA SER A 384 -7.89 -3.14 -25.35
C SER A 384 -6.72 -2.82 -26.30
N ALA A 385 -6.98 -2.14 -27.42
CA ALA A 385 -5.96 -1.65 -28.34
C ALA A 385 -5.05 -0.61 -27.68
N TYR A 386 -5.62 0.32 -26.93
CA TYR A 386 -4.84 1.31 -26.16
C TYR A 386 -3.87 0.64 -25.17
N LEU A 387 -4.30 -0.36 -24.41
CA LEU A 387 -3.44 -1.08 -23.48
C LEU A 387 -2.31 -1.87 -24.16
N ARG A 388 -2.50 -2.30 -25.41
CA ARG A 388 -1.41 -2.88 -26.23
C ARG A 388 -0.42 -1.85 -26.76
N GLY A 389 -0.79 -0.56 -26.74
CA GLY A 389 0.02 0.52 -27.26
C GLY A 389 -0.34 0.95 -28.68
N ASP A 390 -1.48 0.51 -29.18
CA ASP A 390 -1.98 0.85 -30.50
C ASP A 390 -2.55 2.29 -30.53
N VAL A 391 -2.65 2.85 -31.72
CA VAL A 391 -3.35 4.11 -32.00
C VAL A 391 -4.85 3.82 -31.99
N VAL A 392 -5.64 4.71 -31.39
CA VAL A 392 -7.10 4.56 -31.30
C VAL A 392 -7.82 5.75 -31.92
N PRO A 393 -9.06 5.58 -32.46
CA PRO A 393 -9.85 6.67 -32.99
C PRO A 393 -10.15 7.74 -31.93
N SER A 394 -10.05 9.03 -32.29
CA SER A 394 -10.44 10.12 -31.40
C SER A 394 -10.53 11.43 -32.18
N THR A 395 -11.48 12.27 -31.82
CA THR A 395 -11.62 13.63 -32.36
C THR A 395 -10.85 14.68 -31.54
N GLN A 396 -10.23 14.26 -30.45
CA GLN A 396 -9.47 15.14 -29.56
C GLN A 396 -8.17 15.64 -30.20
N LYS A 397 -7.68 16.82 -29.75
CA LYS A 397 -6.42 17.41 -30.19
C LYS A 397 -5.52 17.72 -29.00
N GLY A 398 -4.21 17.55 -29.16
CA GLY A 398 -3.23 17.79 -28.10
C GLY A 398 -3.19 16.66 -27.06
N TRP A 399 -2.69 16.95 -25.85
CA TRP A 399 -2.71 16.00 -24.75
C TRP A 399 -4.15 15.70 -24.33
N CYS A 400 -4.46 14.44 -24.19
CA CYS A 400 -5.80 13.93 -23.90
C CYS A 400 -5.72 12.83 -22.84
N LEU A 401 -6.51 12.96 -21.78
CA LEU A 401 -6.68 11.93 -20.78
C LEU A 401 -7.51 10.78 -21.37
N VAL A 402 -6.97 9.57 -21.31
CA VAL A 402 -7.69 8.36 -21.72
C VAL A 402 -8.29 7.71 -20.49
N SER A 403 -9.58 7.41 -20.54
CA SER A 403 -10.31 6.69 -19.50
C SER A 403 -11.08 5.50 -20.06
N ALA A 404 -11.42 4.60 -19.17
CA ALA A 404 -12.25 3.43 -19.43
C ALA A 404 -13.40 3.38 -18.43
N GLY A 405 -14.65 3.53 -18.92
CA GLY A 405 -15.83 3.56 -18.06
C GLY A 405 -15.74 4.60 -16.96
N GLY A 406 -15.21 5.79 -17.28
CA GLY A 406 -15.03 6.90 -16.36
C GLY A 406 -13.73 6.89 -15.52
N TYR A 407 -12.92 5.82 -15.56
CA TYR A 407 -11.67 5.73 -14.80
C TYR A 407 -10.45 5.99 -15.67
N SER A 408 -9.63 6.95 -15.28
CA SER A 408 -8.41 7.33 -16.00
C SER A 408 -7.41 6.15 -16.09
N VAL A 409 -6.87 5.93 -17.28
CA VAL A 409 -5.94 4.84 -17.60
C VAL A 409 -4.59 5.35 -18.07
N GLY A 410 -4.52 6.53 -18.69
CA GLY A 410 -3.27 7.06 -19.18
C GLY A 410 -3.42 8.28 -20.09
N TRP A 411 -2.35 8.60 -20.83
CA TRP A 411 -2.31 9.72 -21.76
C TRP A 411 -2.32 9.27 -23.21
N GLY A 412 -2.93 10.09 -24.05
CA GLY A 412 -2.76 10.07 -25.49
C GLY A 412 -2.51 11.46 -26.05
N LYS A 413 -2.09 11.56 -27.30
CA LYS A 413 -1.92 12.84 -27.99
C LYS A 413 -2.68 12.81 -29.31
N GLY A 414 -3.79 13.55 -29.37
CA GLY A 414 -4.70 13.58 -30.50
C GLY A 414 -4.28 14.55 -31.60
N ASP A 415 -4.66 14.25 -32.85
CA ASP A 415 -4.53 15.12 -34.01
C ASP A 415 -5.90 15.52 -34.60
N GLY A 416 -6.99 15.09 -34.00
CA GLY A 416 -8.37 15.30 -34.42
C GLY A 416 -8.97 14.14 -35.24
N ARG A 417 -8.22 13.06 -35.49
CA ARG A 417 -8.67 11.84 -36.13
C ARG A 417 -8.31 10.60 -35.32
N VAL A 418 -7.10 10.59 -34.80
CA VAL A 418 -6.56 9.51 -34.00
C VAL A 418 -5.84 10.04 -32.78
N LEU A 419 -5.73 9.19 -31.78
CA LEU A 419 -4.98 9.43 -30.55
C LEU A 419 -3.71 8.57 -30.56
N LYS A 420 -2.55 9.22 -30.67
CA LYS A 420 -1.25 8.58 -30.50
C LYS A 420 -1.09 8.11 -29.07
N ASN A 421 -0.71 6.87 -28.91
CA ASN A 421 -0.63 6.20 -27.63
C ASN A 421 0.58 6.66 -26.80
N HIS A 422 0.34 7.10 -25.56
CA HIS A 422 1.36 7.44 -24.58
C HIS A 422 1.31 6.52 -23.34
N TYR A 423 0.62 5.37 -23.44
CA TYR A 423 0.66 4.35 -22.40
C TYR A 423 2.07 3.79 -22.26
N PRO A 424 2.63 3.64 -21.02
CA PRO A 424 4.01 3.25 -20.81
C PRO A 424 4.35 1.90 -21.46
N LYS A 425 5.44 1.85 -22.23
CA LYS A 425 5.85 0.64 -22.94
C LYS A 425 6.00 -0.60 -22.03
N GLY A 426 6.49 -0.40 -20.80
CA GLY A 426 6.69 -1.48 -19.84
C GLY A 426 5.40 -2.00 -19.17
N LEU A 427 4.22 -1.38 -19.44
CA LEU A 427 2.91 -1.80 -18.95
C LEU A 427 2.01 -2.39 -20.04
N ARG A 428 2.47 -2.38 -21.29
CA ARG A 428 1.68 -2.89 -22.45
C ARG A 428 1.52 -4.41 -22.34
N ARG A 429 0.31 -4.86 -22.73
CA ARG A 429 -0.08 -6.29 -22.72
C ARG A 429 0.18 -6.95 -24.04
#